data_07ad6c662a1a44136f14ef2b980ec59c
#
_entry.id   07ad6c662a1a44136f14ef2b980ec59c
#
_cell.length_a   1.000
_cell.length_b   1.000
_cell.length_c   1.000
_cell.angle_alpha   90.00
_cell.angle_beta   90.00
_cell.angle_gamma   90.00
#
_symmetry.space_group_name_H-M   'P 1'
#
loop_
_entity.id
_entity.type
_entity.pdbx_description
1 polymer ?
#
loop_
_entity_poly.entity_id
_entity_poly.type
_entity_poly.pdbx_seq_one_letter_code
_entity_poly.pdbx_strand_id
1 'polypeptide(L)'
;MTSGPIGKGTRATLAALVLLLGAGAARAAGAPFTQLMALLAARRSGTVTFVARTYAAGLTRPLVSSGVLVFRAPDHLEQRTLKPVPSELILDGEHMTVRRGGETHHVNLRAYPDIAVYVDALRETLGGHGKALRRLFAIGWHGTLAEWRLTLRPIQADAHVREIRLAGAGAHIQRIEILASRGARTVLHLSTPTAR
;
A
#
# COMPACT_ATOMS: atom_id res chain seq x y z
N MET A 1 76.04 -50.00 21.38
CA MET A 1 75.95 -49.90 19.91
C MET A 1 74.50 -49.67 19.54
N THR A 2 74.26 -48.56 18.82
CA THR A 2 73.19 -48.22 17.94
C THR A 2 71.85 -47.90 18.60
N SER A 3 71.58 -46.66 18.87
CA SER A 3 70.97 -45.61 18.03
C SER A 3 69.67 -46.01 17.34
N GLY A 4 68.59 -45.40 17.72
CA GLY A 4 67.38 -45.36 16.96
C GLY A 4 66.58 -44.11 17.27
N PRO A 5 66.03 -43.41 16.32
CA PRO A 5 65.62 -42.05 16.52
C PRO A 5 64.09 -41.86 16.76
N ILE A 6 63.84 -40.79 17.36
CA ILE A 6 62.62 -40.13 17.72
C ILE A 6 61.67 -39.90 16.53
N GLY A 7 60.44 -40.35 16.67
CA GLY A 7 59.32 -40.05 15.72
C GLY A 7 58.72 -38.67 15.90
N LYS A 8 58.70 -38.02 14.81
CA LYS A 8 57.96 -36.72 14.60
C LYS A 8 56.45 -36.96 14.42
N GLY A 9 55.64 -36.13 15.03
CA GLY A 9 54.57 -35.60 14.28
C GLY A 9 53.23 -35.52 14.93
N THR A 10 52.98 -34.48 15.64
CA THR A 10 51.59 -34.09 15.96
C THR A 10 51.40 -32.63 15.56
N ARG A 11 51.01 -32.45 14.32
CA ARG A 11 50.49 -31.15 13.83
C ARG A 11 49.56 -31.40 12.67
N ALA A 12 48.27 -31.58 12.91
CA ALA A 12 47.21 -31.41 11.93
C ALA A 12 45.87 -31.71 12.56
N THR A 13 45.29 -30.77 13.28
CA THR A 13 43.81 -30.74 13.51
C THR A 13 43.46 -29.39 14.14
N LEU A 14 43.36 -28.35 13.32
CA LEU A 14 42.72 -27.08 13.69
C LEU A 14 42.50 -26.24 12.42
N ALA A 15 41.60 -26.69 11.56
CA ALA A 15 41.12 -25.90 10.43
C ALA A 15 39.81 -26.49 9.86
N ALA A 16 38.73 -26.48 10.62
CA ALA A 16 37.40 -26.76 10.08
C ALA A 16 36.31 -26.30 11.06
N LEU A 17 36.23 -25.00 11.32
CA LEU A 17 35.03 -24.43 11.98
C LEU A 17 34.92 -22.93 11.73
N VAL A 18 34.84 -22.50 10.49
CA VAL A 18 34.33 -21.13 10.13
C VAL A 18 33.78 -21.23 8.71
N LEU A 19 32.55 -21.70 8.54
CA LEU A 19 31.78 -21.55 7.30
C LEU A 19 30.31 -21.93 7.52
N LEU A 20 29.61 -21.24 8.43
CA LEU A 20 28.17 -21.38 8.60
C LEU A 20 27.57 -20.10 9.20
N LEU A 21 27.88 -18.92 8.63
CA LEU A 21 27.24 -17.66 8.99
C LEU A 21 27.12 -16.79 7.71
N GLY A 22 26.28 -17.21 6.79
CA GLY A 22 26.12 -16.45 5.55
C GLY A 22 24.82 -16.70 4.77
N ALA A 23 23.75 -17.18 5.42
CA ALA A 23 22.49 -17.45 4.73
C ALA A 23 21.25 -16.87 5.45
N GLY A 24 21.40 -15.77 6.19
CA GLY A 24 20.33 -15.20 7.01
C GLY A 24 19.66 -13.92 6.50
N ALA A 25 20.13 -13.29 5.43
CA ALA A 25 19.67 -11.95 5.06
C ALA A 25 18.52 -11.86 4.02
N ALA A 26 18.18 -12.95 3.35
CA ALA A 26 17.20 -12.90 2.25
C ALA A 26 15.73 -13.13 2.69
N ARG A 27 15.46 -13.45 3.93
CA ARG A 27 14.10 -13.74 4.43
C ARG A 27 13.36 -12.55 5.05
N ALA A 28 14.00 -11.43 5.28
CA ALA A 28 13.43 -10.34 6.07
C ALA A 28 12.44 -9.42 5.31
N ALA A 29 12.48 -9.34 3.99
CA ALA A 29 11.66 -8.38 3.24
C ALA A 29 10.18 -8.79 3.09
N GLY A 30 9.83 -10.05 3.21
CA GLY A 30 8.45 -10.54 3.11
C GLY A 30 7.65 -10.47 4.40
N ALA A 31 8.31 -10.57 5.55
CA ALA A 31 7.66 -10.63 6.85
C ALA A 31 6.93 -9.33 7.23
N PRO A 32 7.53 -8.12 7.09
CA PRO A 32 6.85 -6.87 7.46
C PRO A 32 5.62 -6.56 6.60
N PHE A 33 5.68 -6.83 5.29
CA PHE A 33 4.52 -6.67 4.41
C PHE A 33 3.39 -7.62 4.81
N THR A 34 3.69 -8.89 5.10
CA THR A 34 2.68 -9.86 5.54
C THR A 34 2.08 -9.46 6.88
N GLN A 35 2.88 -8.95 7.81
CA GLN A 35 2.40 -8.44 9.08
C GLN A 35 1.51 -7.21 8.91
N LEU A 36 1.87 -6.27 8.01
CA LEU A 36 0.99 -5.14 7.69
C LEU A 36 -0.36 -5.62 7.15
N MET A 37 -0.36 -6.56 6.20
CA MET A 37 -1.60 -7.10 5.65
C MET A 37 -2.47 -7.74 6.74
N ALA A 38 -1.89 -8.46 7.68
CA ALA A 38 -2.61 -9.02 8.82
C ALA A 38 -3.21 -7.94 9.73
N LEU A 39 -2.46 -6.86 10.02
CA LEU A 39 -2.94 -5.72 10.80
C LEU A 39 -4.10 -4.99 10.11
N LEU A 40 -4.02 -4.80 8.79
CA LEU A 40 -5.08 -4.16 8.02
C LEU A 40 -6.32 -5.05 7.95
N ALA A 41 -6.17 -6.36 7.71
CA ALA A 41 -7.27 -7.34 7.71
C ALA A 41 -8.04 -7.40 9.04
N ALA A 42 -7.38 -7.15 10.17
CA ALA A 42 -8.01 -7.10 11.48
C ALA A 42 -8.95 -5.90 11.64
N ARG A 43 -8.79 -4.85 10.83
CA ARG A 43 -9.64 -3.66 10.85
C ARG A 43 -10.85 -3.86 9.95
N ARG A 44 -11.99 -4.16 10.55
CA ARG A 44 -13.24 -4.40 9.81
C ARG A 44 -13.93 -3.11 9.35
N SER A 45 -13.59 -1.98 9.94
CA SER A 45 -14.15 -0.68 9.57
C SER A 45 -13.23 0.46 10.01
N GLY A 46 -13.43 1.62 9.41
CA GLY A 46 -12.72 2.83 9.80
C GLY A 46 -13.34 4.08 9.17
N THR A 47 -13.24 5.18 9.89
CA THR A 47 -13.59 6.51 9.39
C THR A 47 -12.39 7.41 9.60
N VAL A 48 -12.01 8.15 8.56
CA VAL A 48 -10.92 9.13 8.60
C VAL A 48 -11.35 10.40 7.88
N THR A 49 -10.81 11.53 8.30
CA THR A 49 -10.90 12.78 7.54
C THR A 49 -9.77 12.83 6.52
N PHE A 50 -9.99 13.51 5.41
CA PHE A 50 -8.95 13.73 4.41
C PHE A 50 -8.85 15.19 3.98
N VAL A 51 -7.63 15.58 3.59
CA VAL A 51 -7.35 16.76 2.77
C VAL A 51 -6.59 16.27 1.55
N ALA A 52 -7.17 16.47 0.38
CA ALA A 52 -6.59 16.09 -0.90
C ALA A 52 -6.09 17.31 -1.68
N ARG A 53 -4.94 17.17 -2.34
CA ARG A 53 -4.37 18.14 -3.27
C ARG A 53 -4.13 17.47 -4.60
N THR A 54 -4.80 17.95 -5.64
CA THR A 54 -4.66 17.44 -7.01
C THR A 54 -3.89 18.44 -7.86
N TYR A 55 -2.78 17.97 -8.42
CA TYR A 55 -1.93 18.68 -9.37
C TYR A 55 -2.19 18.10 -10.75
N ALA A 56 -2.42 18.95 -11.75
CA ALA A 56 -2.60 18.53 -13.14
C ALA A 56 -2.05 19.60 -14.09
N ALA A 57 -1.73 19.20 -15.30
CA ALA A 57 -1.34 20.14 -16.35
C ALA A 57 -2.42 21.21 -16.56
N GLY A 58 -2.01 22.46 -16.74
CA GLY A 58 -2.91 23.61 -16.89
C GLY A 58 -3.43 24.21 -15.59
N LEU A 59 -3.15 23.61 -14.44
CA LEU A 59 -3.48 24.21 -13.15
C LEU A 59 -2.27 25.00 -12.61
N THR A 60 -2.46 26.27 -12.32
CA THR A 60 -1.44 27.13 -11.67
C THR A 60 -1.32 26.86 -10.17
N ARG A 61 -2.38 26.31 -9.56
CA ARG A 61 -2.44 25.90 -8.15
C ARG A 61 -3.15 24.57 -8.03
N PRO A 62 -2.82 23.73 -7.04
CA PRO A 62 -3.52 22.48 -6.84
C PRO A 62 -4.99 22.71 -6.48
N LEU A 63 -5.86 21.85 -6.99
CA LEU A 63 -7.23 21.75 -6.48
C LEU A 63 -7.17 21.12 -5.08
N VAL A 64 -7.76 21.83 -4.11
CA VAL A 64 -7.83 21.34 -2.72
C VAL A 64 -9.25 20.88 -2.43
N SER A 65 -9.39 19.66 -1.94
CA SER A 65 -10.67 19.15 -1.43
C SER A 65 -10.49 18.52 -0.07
N SER A 66 -11.56 18.44 0.71
CA SER A 66 -11.55 17.83 2.02
C SER A 66 -12.87 17.16 2.33
N GLY A 67 -12.85 16.18 3.22
CA GLY A 67 -14.03 15.43 3.59
C GLY A 67 -13.72 14.25 4.48
N VAL A 68 -14.52 13.21 4.32
CA VAL A 68 -14.48 11.98 5.12
C VAL A 68 -14.37 10.77 4.20
N LEU A 69 -13.56 9.80 4.59
CA LEU A 69 -13.50 8.46 4.00
C LEU A 69 -14.00 7.46 5.03
N VAL A 70 -14.84 6.55 4.57
CA VAL A 70 -15.35 5.43 5.37
C VAL A 70 -14.99 4.14 4.66
N PHE A 71 -14.52 3.18 5.42
CA PHE A 71 -14.32 1.80 4.98
C PHE A 71 -15.11 0.85 5.86
N ARG A 72 -15.77 -0.14 5.26
CA ARG A 72 -16.37 -1.30 5.94
C ARG A 72 -16.08 -2.54 5.13
N ALA A 73 -15.43 -3.50 5.79
CA ALA A 73 -15.14 -4.78 5.14
C ALA A 73 -16.45 -5.51 4.75
N PRO A 74 -16.46 -6.25 3.65
CA PRO A 74 -15.28 -6.59 2.86
C PRO A 74 -14.91 -5.54 1.80
N ASP A 75 -15.86 -4.75 1.28
CA ASP A 75 -15.70 -4.03 0.02
C ASP A 75 -16.44 -2.68 -0.07
N HIS A 76 -17.00 -2.21 1.04
CA HIS A 76 -17.66 -0.90 1.07
C HIS A 76 -16.64 0.21 1.31
N LEU A 77 -16.56 1.14 0.37
CA LEU A 77 -15.78 2.35 0.46
C LEU A 77 -16.69 3.55 0.18
N GLU A 78 -16.60 4.57 1.02
CA GLU A 78 -17.38 5.79 0.85
C GLU A 78 -16.45 7.01 0.98
N GLN A 79 -16.52 7.93 0.03
CA GLN A 79 -15.86 9.22 0.07
C GLN A 79 -16.91 10.32 0.05
N ARG A 80 -17.03 11.07 1.14
CA ARG A 80 -17.82 12.28 1.21
C ARG A 80 -16.89 13.48 1.12
N THR A 81 -16.92 14.18 -0.01
CA THR A 81 -16.25 15.46 -0.17
C THR A 81 -17.16 16.55 0.39
N LEU A 82 -16.64 17.33 1.33
CA LEU A 82 -17.38 18.44 1.97
C LEU A 82 -17.02 19.78 1.35
N LYS A 83 -15.77 19.96 0.91
CA LYS A 83 -15.24 21.17 0.31
C LYS A 83 -14.41 20.84 -0.92
N PRO A 84 -14.33 21.69 -1.98
CA PRO A 84 -15.08 22.95 -2.16
C PRO A 84 -16.53 22.71 -2.58
N VAL A 85 -16.82 21.62 -3.30
CA VAL A 85 -18.15 21.25 -3.79
C VAL A 85 -18.55 19.94 -3.16
N PRO A 86 -19.66 19.89 -2.42
CA PRO A 86 -20.14 18.64 -1.82
C PRO A 86 -20.40 17.56 -2.88
N SER A 87 -19.90 16.38 -2.62
CA SER A 87 -20.12 15.18 -3.45
C SER A 87 -19.93 13.93 -2.61
N GLU A 88 -20.58 12.87 -3.03
CA GLU A 88 -20.48 11.56 -2.39
C GLU A 88 -20.15 10.51 -3.45
N LEU A 89 -19.19 9.65 -3.16
CA LEU A 89 -18.87 8.48 -3.94
C LEU A 89 -18.97 7.27 -3.03
N ILE A 90 -19.81 6.32 -3.39
CA ILE A 90 -20.02 5.08 -2.65
C ILE A 90 -19.65 3.93 -3.57
N LEU A 91 -18.88 3.00 -3.03
CA LEU A 91 -18.45 1.76 -3.68
C LEU A 91 -18.96 0.59 -2.85
N ASP A 92 -19.75 -0.26 -3.48
CA ASP A 92 -20.23 -1.53 -2.93
C ASP A 92 -19.96 -2.63 -3.95
N GLY A 93 -18.94 -3.45 -3.71
CA GLY A 93 -18.47 -4.42 -4.67
C GLY A 93 -18.06 -3.76 -5.99
N GLU A 94 -18.72 -4.12 -7.09
CA GLU A 94 -18.49 -3.56 -8.42
C GLU A 94 -19.37 -2.35 -8.75
N HIS A 95 -20.25 -1.95 -7.83
CA HIS A 95 -21.18 -0.84 -8.04
C HIS A 95 -20.63 0.44 -7.43
N MET A 96 -20.58 1.48 -8.24
CA MET A 96 -20.21 2.81 -7.81
C MET A 96 -21.40 3.75 -7.96
N THR A 97 -21.74 4.45 -6.88
CA THR A 97 -22.73 5.53 -6.90
C THR A 97 -22.04 6.86 -6.69
N VAL A 98 -22.27 7.80 -7.58
CA VAL A 98 -21.77 9.18 -7.48
C VAL A 98 -22.93 10.14 -7.34
N ARG A 99 -22.92 10.94 -6.26
CA ARG A 99 -23.91 12.01 -6.01
C ARG A 99 -23.22 13.35 -6.02
N ARG A 100 -23.69 14.27 -6.84
CA ARG A 100 -23.14 15.63 -6.95
C ARG A 100 -24.20 16.58 -7.52
N GLY A 101 -24.35 17.76 -6.90
CA GLY A 101 -25.25 18.80 -7.43
C GLY A 101 -26.73 18.41 -7.53
N GLY A 102 -27.20 17.46 -6.70
CA GLY A 102 -28.55 16.89 -6.76
C GLY A 102 -28.71 15.73 -7.73
N GLU A 103 -27.72 15.45 -8.56
CA GLU A 103 -27.74 14.32 -9.49
C GLU A 103 -27.14 13.07 -8.86
N THR A 104 -27.65 11.90 -9.24
CA THR A 104 -27.14 10.58 -8.84
C THR A 104 -26.85 9.74 -10.07
N HIS A 105 -25.63 9.27 -10.18
CA HIS A 105 -25.18 8.37 -11.25
C HIS A 105 -24.78 7.03 -10.65
N HIS A 106 -25.28 5.96 -11.26
CA HIS A 106 -24.89 4.58 -10.94
C HIS A 106 -24.01 4.04 -12.04
N VAL A 107 -22.86 3.53 -11.65
CA VAL A 107 -21.81 3.08 -12.57
C VAL A 107 -21.36 1.69 -12.17
N ASN A 108 -21.18 0.80 -13.15
CA ASN A 108 -20.49 -0.47 -12.94
C ASN A 108 -18.99 -0.25 -13.20
N LEU A 109 -18.15 -0.58 -12.23
CA LEU A 109 -16.69 -0.42 -12.32
C LEU A 109 -16.05 -1.18 -13.48
N ARG A 110 -16.67 -2.26 -13.95
CA ARG A 110 -16.20 -3.01 -15.13
C ARG A 110 -16.16 -2.17 -16.42
N ALA A 111 -17.03 -1.16 -16.49
CA ALA A 111 -17.05 -0.23 -17.63
C ALA A 111 -15.96 0.86 -17.52
N TYR A 112 -15.27 0.96 -16.36
CA TYR A 112 -14.28 2.00 -16.07
C TYR A 112 -13.00 1.37 -15.49
N PRO A 113 -12.22 0.64 -16.30
CA PRO A 113 -11.03 -0.08 -15.83
C PRO A 113 -10.01 0.83 -15.14
N ASP A 114 -9.93 2.09 -15.54
CA ASP A 114 -9.03 3.07 -14.94
C ASP A 114 -9.36 3.38 -13.47
N ILE A 115 -10.66 3.45 -13.16
CA ILE A 115 -11.14 3.66 -11.79
C ILE A 115 -11.02 2.34 -11.01
N ALA A 116 -11.32 1.21 -11.65
CA ALA A 116 -11.26 -0.11 -11.05
C ALA A 116 -9.87 -0.40 -10.45
N VAL A 117 -8.79 -0.11 -11.18
CA VAL A 117 -7.40 -0.30 -10.70
C VAL A 117 -7.15 0.43 -9.37
N TYR A 118 -7.62 1.68 -9.25
CA TYR A 118 -7.47 2.45 -8.02
C TYR A 118 -8.32 1.88 -6.88
N VAL A 119 -9.58 1.53 -7.18
CA VAL A 119 -10.50 0.94 -6.21
C VAL A 119 -9.94 -0.39 -5.69
N ASP A 120 -9.45 -1.26 -6.58
CA ASP A 120 -8.86 -2.54 -6.21
C ASP A 120 -7.62 -2.37 -5.34
N ALA A 121 -6.74 -1.41 -5.68
CA ALA A 121 -5.58 -1.11 -4.84
C ALA A 121 -5.97 -0.76 -3.40
N LEU A 122 -6.99 0.09 -3.22
CA LEU A 122 -7.47 0.47 -1.89
C LEU A 122 -8.18 -0.68 -1.19
N ARG A 123 -9.10 -1.36 -1.87
CA ARG A 123 -9.87 -2.48 -1.32
C ARG A 123 -8.96 -3.60 -0.84
N GLU A 124 -8.06 -4.06 -1.71
CA GLU A 124 -7.15 -5.15 -1.40
C GLU A 124 -6.13 -4.77 -0.30
N THR A 125 -5.73 -3.49 -0.25
CA THR A 125 -4.87 -2.99 0.84
C THR A 125 -5.63 -2.94 2.15
N LEU A 126 -6.81 -2.31 2.19
CA LEU A 126 -7.62 -2.15 3.40
C LEU A 126 -8.15 -3.50 3.92
N GLY A 127 -8.47 -4.43 3.01
CA GLY A 127 -8.84 -5.79 3.36
C GLY A 127 -7.68 -6.70 3.77
N GLY A 128 -6.43 -6.22 3.62
CA GLY A 128 -5.24 -7.01 3.94
C GLY A 128 -4.99 -8.19 2.99
N HIS A 129 -5.52 -8.13 1.78
CA HIS A 129 -5.47 -9.21 0.79
C HIS A 129 -4.15 -9.19 0.00
N GLY A 130 -3.01 -9.36 0.68
CA GLY A 130 -1.68 -9.26 0.09
C GLY A 130 -1.42 -10.16 -1.13
N LYS A 131 -2.07 -11.33 -1.22
CA LYS A 131 -1.98 -12.20 -2.41
C LYS A 131 -2.69 -11.60 -3.61
N ALA A 132 -3.85 -10.99 -3.43
CA ALA A 132 -4.59 -10.30 -4.48
C ALA A 132 -3.82 -9.08 -4.98
N LEU A 133 -3.28 -8.26 -4.06
CA LEU A 133 -2.41 -7.13 -4.42
C LEU A 133 -1.22 -7.56 -5.30
N ARG A 134 -0.54 -8.66 -4.97
CA ARG A 134 0.60 -9.16 -5.77
C ARG A 134 0.22 -9.64 -7.17
N ARG A 135 -1.04 -10.01 -7.40
CA ARG A 135 -1.54 -10.39 -8.74
C ARG A 135 -1.82 -9.17 -9.62
N LEU A 136 -2.18 -8.06 -8.99
CA LEU A 136 -2.58 -6.84 -9.70
C LEU A 136 -1.45 -5.80 -9.79
N PHE A 137 -0.51 -5.82 -8.82
CA PHE A 137 0.52 -4.79 -8.67
C PHE A 137 1.91 -5.38 -8.41
N ALA A 138 2.92 -4.79 -9.02
CA ALA A 138 4.29 -4.88 -8.54
C ALA A 138 4.40 -4.07 -7.25
N ILE A 139 4.80 -4.73 -6.15
CA ILE A 139 4.79 -4.18 -4.81
C ILE A 139 6.20 -3.80 -4.37
N GLY A 140 6.40 -2.53 -3.99
CA GLY A 140 7.58 -2.05 -3.27
C GLY A 140 7.23 -1.81 -1.80
N TRP A 141 8.11 -2.28 -0.91
CA TRP A 141 8.01 -2.05 0.54
C TRP A 141 9.25 -1.32 1.04
N HIS A 142 9.05 -0.35 1.93
CA HIS A 142 10.13 0.36 2.60
C HIS A 142 9.73 0.72 4.04
N GLY A 143 10.68 0.63 4.97
CA GLY A 143 10.49 0.99 6.38
C GLY A 143 10.13 -0.18 7.28
N THR A 144 9.56 0.12 8.43
CA THR A 144 9.12 -0.82 9.47
C THR A 144 7.61 -0.71 9.68
N LEU A 145 7.01 -1.52 10.54
CA LEU A 145 5.59 -1.36 10.87
C LEU A 145 5.28 -0.05 11.61
N ALA A 146 6.25 0.55 12.28
CA ALA A 146 6.08 1.84 12.95
C ALA A 146 6.03 3.02 11.96
N GLU A 147 6.76 2.90 10.83
CA GLU A 147 6.73 3.85 9.72
C GLU A 147 6.97 3.08 8.43
N TRP A 148 5.94 2.91 7.62
CA TRP A 148 6.01 2.13 6.40
C TRP A 148 5.57 2.92 5.18
N ARG A 149 6.12 2.52 4.04
CA ARG A 149 5.73 2.98 2.71
C ARG A 149 5.51 1.77 1.81
N LEU A 150 4.38 1.77 1.15
CA LEU A 150 3.97 0.76 0.18
C LEU A 150 3.79 1.43 -1.17
N THR A 151 4.45 0.89 -2.19
CA THR A 151 4.34 1.35 -3.57
C THR A 151 3.66 0.26 -4.39
N LEU A 152 2.59 0.61 -5.08
CA LEU A 152 1.82 -0.27 -5.94
C LEU A 152 1.91 0.23 -7.38
N ARG A 153 2.50 -0.55 -8.27
CA ARG A 153 2.54 -0.29 -9.72
C ARG A 153 1.69 -1.32 -10.42
N PRO A 154 0.64 -0.90 -11.15
CA PRO A 154 -0.19 -1.84 -11.90
C PRO A 154 0.68 -2.70 -12.83
N ILE A 155 0.39 -4.00 -12.89
CA ILE A 155 1.09 -4.93 -13.80
C ILE A 155 0.60 -4.73 -15.24
N GLN A 156 -0.67 -4.33 -15.42
CA GLN A 156 -1.22 -4.00 -16.74
C GLN A 156 -0.61 -2.70 -17.27
N ALA A 157 -0.09 -2.75 -18.49
CA ALA A 157 0.67 -1.66 -19.11
C ALA A 157 -0.16 -0.40 -19.42
N ASP A 158 -1.46 -0.54 -19.68
CA ASP A 158 -2.34 0.54 -20.14
C ASP A 158 -3.14 1.21 -19.02
N ALA A 159 -2.74 1.00 -17.77
CA ALA A 159 -3.40 1.60 -16.64
C ALA A 159 -3.23 3.13 -16.65
N HIS A 160 -4.32 3.89 -16.48
CA HIS A 160 -4.27 5.35 -16.33
C HIS A 160 -3.59 5.78 -15.03
N VAL A 161 -3.44 4.86 -14.08
CA VAL A 161 -2.66 5.03 -12.86
C VAL A 161 -1.30 4.39 -13.05
N ARG A 162 -0.25 5.20 -12.99
CA ARG A 162 1.14 4.73 -13.08
C ARG A 162 1.63 4.12 -11.77
N GLU A 163 1.27 4.74 -10.66
CA GLU A 163 1.76 4.34 -9.34
C GLU A 163 0.83 4.85 -8.25
N ILE A 164 0.60 4.03 -7.22
CA ILE A 164 -0.06 4.42 -5.98
C ILE A 164 0.93 4.22 -4.85
N ARG A 165 1.14 5.25 -4.04
CA ARG A 165 1.97 5.21 -2.84
C ARG A 165 1.11 5.36 -1.61
N LEU A 166 1.31 4.48 -0.67
CA LEU A 166 0.67 4.51 0.64
C LEU A 166 1.75 4.66 1.70
N ALA A 167 1.48 5.44 2.73
CA ALA A 167 2.36 5.55 3.89
C ALA A 167 1.54 5.58 5.17
N GLY A 168 2.11 5.03 6.25
CA GLY A 168 1.41 4.96 7.52
C GLY A 168 2.23 4.38 8.66
N ALA A 169 1.54 4.11 9.76
CA ALA A 169 2.08 3.51 10.97
C ALA A 169 1.09 2.45 11.50
N GLY A 170 1.58 1.26 11.82
CA GLY A 170 0.74 0.13 12.20
C GLY A 170 -0.35 -0.09 11.15
N ALA A 171 -1.61 -0.22 11.58
CA ALA A 171 -2.76 -0.35 10.70
C ALA A 171 -3.35 1.00 10.22
N HIS A 172 -2.67 2.13 10.44
CA HIS A 172 -3.17 3.45 10.08
C HIS A 172 -2.50 3.96 8.81
N ILE A 173 -3.28 4.09 7.74
CA ILE A 173 -2.85 4.79 6.53
C ILE A 173 -2.96 6.28 6.81
N GLN A 174 -1.86 7.03 6.63
CA GLN A 174 -1.78 8.47 6.88
C GLN A 174 -1.68 9.28 5.60
N ARG A 175 -1.19 8.66 4.54
CA ARG A 175 -1.00 9.31 3.24
C ARG A 175 -1.29 8.34 2.11
N ILE A 176 -2.00 8.84 1.11
CA ILE A 176 -2.21 8.18 -0.17
C ILE A 176 -1.75 9.15 -1.25
N GLU A 177 -0.94 8.68 -2.19
CA GLU A 177 -0.51 9.45 -3.35
C GLU A 177 -0.78 8.65 -4.62
N ILE A 178 -1.45 9.25 -5.57
CA ILE A 178 -1.82 8.64 -6.84
C ILE A 178 -1.12 9.41 -7.96
N LEU A 179 -0.33 8.71 -8.76
CA LEU A 179 0.35 9.25 -9.92
C LEU A 179 -0.32 8.68 -11.17
N ALA A 180 -1.00 9.55 -11.91
CA ALA A 180 -1.62 9.18 -13.17
C ALA A 180 -0.59 9.15 -14.31
N SER A 181 -0.86 8.34 -15.34
CA SER A 181 0.03 8.17 -16.49
C SER A 181 0.24 9.46 -17.29
N ARG A 182 -0.75 10.38 -17.26
CA ARG A 182 -0.69 11.70 -17.93
C ARG A 182 -0.11 12.82 -17.05
N GLY A 183 0.62 12.47 -15.98
CA GLY A 183 1.32 13.44 -15.13
C GLY A 183 0.47 14.08 -14.03
N ALA A 184 -0.83 13.82 -13.96
CA ALA A 184 -1.64 14.26 -12.83
C ALA A 184 -1.22 13.53 -11.55
N ARG A 185 -1.24 14.24 -10.43
CA ARG A 185 -0.86 13.71 -9.12
C ARG A 185 -1.85 14.16 -8.07
N THR A 186 -2.40 13.22 -7.32
CA THR A 186 -3.28 13.51 -6.18
C THR A 186 -2.63 13.01 -4.90
N VAL A 187 -2.60 13.85 -3.87
CA VAL A 187 -2.06 13.53 -2.55
C VAL A 187 -3.15 13.73 -1.52
N LEU A 188 -3.50 12.67 -0.80
CA LEU A 188 -4.43 12.71 0.33
C LEU A 188 -3.62 12.58 1.64
N HIS A 189 -3.85 13.47 2.56
CA HIS A 189 -3.46 13.33 3.96
C HIS A 189 -4.67 12.91 4.75
N LEU A 190 -4.52 11.81 5.52
CA LEU A 190 -5.57 11.19 6.29
C LEU A 190 -5.33 11.44 7.78
N SER A 191 -6.38 11.77 8.52
CA SER A 191 -6.33 11.97 9.96
C SER A 191 -7.51 11.28 10.63
N THR A 192 -7.32 10.76 11.83
CA THR A 192 -8.44 10.24 12.63
C THR A 192 -9.37 11.41 12.96
N PRO A 193 -10.70 11.27 12.84
CA PRO A 193 -11.62 12.31 13.25
C PRO A 193 -11.37 12.65 14.73
N THR A 194 -11.21 13.93 15.05
CA THR A 194 -11.20 14.38 16.43
C THR A 194 -12.61 14.21 16.99
N ALA A 195 -12.78 13.41 18.03
CA ALA A 195 -14.04 13.35 18.76
C ALA A 195 -14.37 14.76 19.28
N ARG A 196 -15.53 15.26 18.89
CA ARG A 196 -16.11 16.48 19.47
C ARG A 196 -16.99 16.11 20.62
#